data_10d76e8813e5a42659da294275d37695
#
_entry.id   10d76e8813e5a42659da294275d37695
#
_cell.length_a   1.000
_cell.length_b   1.000
_cell.length_c   1.000
_cell.angle_alpha   90.00
_cell.angle_beta   90.00
_cell.angle_gamma   90.00
#
_symmetry.space_group_name_H-M   'P 1'
#
loop_
_entity.id
_entity.type
_entity.pdbx_description
1 polymer ?
#
loop_
_entity_poly.entity_id
_entity_poly.type
_entity_poly.pdbx_seq_one_letter_code
_entity_poly.pdbx_strand_id
1 'polypeptide(L)'
;MNQTVATPWRPNAVQEAVGLWALGFAGIIAAFLIFGGTSVPKLVATVGFLYLPLVPMRWRDEDYRDYGLSLRAWREDVRLFLVLSAVVGPLFFLAFAGFAELLPHLPETLARYLTPLGGEVHFRLRLPPRFGEWVVDQLFVVALPEEFFYRGFVQTRLRDAWPQGRKFLGARLGPAFWVTAVLFALGHLAIFQAWRLSVFFPALLFGWMRERTGTVVGAALFHAACNLFIRVLEVSFFGGP
;
A
#
# COMPACT_ATOMS: atom_id res chain seq x y z
N MET A 1 -42.29 -33.15 5.17
CA MET A 1 -41.31 -32.58 6.10
C MET A 1 -40.32 -31.75 5.26
N ASN A 2 -40.54 -30.44 5.17
CA ASN A 2 -39.58 -29.55 4.54
C ASN A 2 -38.40 -29.32 5.52
N GLN A 3 -37.28 -29.96 5.25
CA GLN A 3 -36.05 -29.61 5.91
C GLN A 3 -35.62 -28.24 5.34
N THR A 4 -35.81 -27.17 6.09
CA THR A 4 -35.15 -25.90 5.86
C THR A 4 -33.66 -26.15 6.04
N VAL A 5 -32.94 -26.34 4.94
CA VAL A 5 -31.47 -26.34 4.97
C VAL A 5 -31.06 -24.95 5.44
N ALA A 6 -30.55 -24.87 6.65
CA ALA A 6 -30.04 -23.63 7.20
C ALA A 6 -28.96 -23.10 6.23
N THR A 7 -29.19 -21.90 5.69
CA THR A 7 -28.18 -21.25 4.87
C THR A 7 -26.92 -21.06 5.73
N PRO A 8 -25.76 -21.52 5.28
CA PRO A 8 -24.55 -21.35 6.08
C PRO A 8 -24.32 -19.88 6.38
N TRP A 9 -23.96 -19.58 7.62
CA TRP A 9 -23.62 -18.21 8.03
C TRP A 9 -22.51 -17.65 7.13
N ARG A 10 -22.73 -16.45 6.56
CA ARG A 10 -21.72 -15.74 5.77
C ARG A 10 -21.46 -14.38 6.42
N PRO A 11 -20.19 -13.97 6.56
CA PRO A 11 -19.87 -12.65 7.08
C PRO A 11 -20.43 -11.57 6.15
N ASN A 12 -20.86 -10.43 6.73
CA ASN A 12 -21.18 -9.26 5.94
C ASN A 12 -19.90 -8.61 5.34
N ALA A 13 -20.06 -7.69 4.39
CA ALA A 13 -18.93 -7.10 3.65
C ALA A 13 -17.90 -6.41 4.57
N VAL A 14 -18.32 -5.79 5.67
CA VAL A 14 -17.41 -5.16 6.65
C VAL A 14 -16.65 -6.21 7.45
N GLN A 15 -17.35 -7.22 7.96
CA GLN A 15 -16.73 -8.32 8.71
C GLN A 15 -15.72 -9.06 7.86
N GLU A 16 -16.02 -9.27 6.58
CA GLU A 16 -15.13 -9.91 5.63
C GLU A 16 -13.88 -9.06 5.37
N ALA A 17 -14.05 -7.78 5.04
CA ALA A 17 -12.93 -6.89 4.76
C ALA A 17 -12.00 -6.72 5.98
N VAL A 18 -12.58 -6.41 7.15
CA VAL A 18 -11.81 -6.17 8.38
C VAL A 18 -11.25 -7.48 8.94
N GLY A 19 -12.00 -8.58 8.87
CA GLY A 19 -11.56 -9.89 9.36
C GLY A 19 -10.36 -10.42 8.57
N LEU A 20 -10.38 -10.32 7.23
CA LEU A 20 -9.24 -10.74 6.41
C LEU A 20 -8.04 -9.79 6.55
N TRP A 21 -8.30 -8.49 6.72
CA TRP A 21 -7.24 -7.55 7.07
C TRP A 21 -6.58 -7.92 8.41
N ALA A 22 -7.37 -8.19 9.45
CA ALA A 22 -6.85 -8.56 10.77
C ALA A 22 -6.07 -9.88 10.73
N LEU A 23 -6.55 -10.87 9.96
CA LEU A 23 -5.87 -12.14 9.75
C LEU A 23 -4.52 -11.95 9.05
N GLY A 24 -4.49 -11.18 7.97
CA GLY A 24 -3.25 -10.85 7.24
C GLY A 24 -2.27 -10.10 8.14
N PHE A 25 -2.74 -9.09 8.86
CA PHE A 25 -1.94 -8.31 9.82
C PHE A 25 -1.34 -9.19 10.92
N ALA A 26 -2.13 -10.06 11.55
CA ALA A 26 -1.65 -11.01 12.55
C ALA A 26 -0.62 -11.99 11.99
N GLY A 27 -0.83 -12.49 10.75
CA GLY A 27 0.12 -13.36 10.07
C GLY A 27 1.47 -12.67 9.79
N ILE A 28 1.45 -11.40 9.38
CA ILE A 28 2.67 -10.62 9.15
C ILE A 28 3.41 -10.36 10.47
N ILE A 29 2.70 -9.99 11.55
CA ILE A 29 3.29 -9.82 12.89
C ILE A 29 3.93 -11.12 13.34
N ALA A 30 3.22 -12.24 13.27
CA ALA A 30 3.75 -13.54 13.66
C ALA A 30 5.01 -13.91 12.86
N ALA A 31 4.98 -13.71 11.54
CA ALA A 31 6.16 -13.93 10.69
C ALA A 31 7.33 -13.01 11.06
N PHE A 32 7.05 -11.75 11.39
CA PHE A 32 8.07 -10.79 11.81
C PHE A 32 8.70 -11.18 13.16
N LEU A 33 7.89 -11.59 14.14
CA LEU A 33 8.38 -12.00 15.46
C LEU A 33 9.21 -13.30 15.41
N ILE A 34 8.85 -14.23 14.52
CA ILE A 34 9.54 -15.52 14.40
C ILE A 34 10.77 -15.43 13.50
N PHE A 35 10.67 -14.71 12.38
CA PHE A 35 11.64 -14.69 11.28
C PHE A 35 12.17 -13.29 10.97
N GLY A 36 12.05 -12.35 11.92
CA GLY A 36 12.48 -10.96 11.72
C GLY A 36 13.91 -10.88 11.19
N GLY A 37 14.16 -9.93 10.28
CA GLY A 37 15.45 -9.81 9.59
C GLY A 37 15.64 -10.70 8.35
N THR A 38 14.66 -11.56 8.04
CA THR A 38 14.63 -12.38 6.81
C THR A 38 13.60 -11.86 5.79
N SER A 39 13.52 -12.49 4.61
CA SER A 39 12.49 -12.21 3.60
C SER A 39 11.11 -12.85 3.90
N VAL A 40 11.00 -13.69 4.93
CA VAL A 40 9.77 -14.44 5.25
C VAL A 40 8.58 -13.53 5.54
N PRO A 41 8.68 -12.45 6.35
CA PRO A 41 7.54 -11.54 6.57
C PRO A 41 7.02 -10.91 5.28
N LYS A 42 7.92 -10.51 4.37
CA LYS A 42 7.52 -9.98 3.05
C LYS A 42 6.81 -11.05 2.22
N LEU A 43 7.31 -12.27 2.19
CA LEU A 43 6.67 -13.38 1.47
C LEU A 43 5.27 -13.69 2.03
N VAL A 44 5.12 -13.70 3.36
CA VAL A 44 3.81 -13.91 4.03
C VAL A 44 2.84 -12.79 3.65
N ALA A 45 3.30 -11.52 3.62
CA ALA A 45 2.48 -10.41 3.17
C ALA A 45 2.05 -10.57 1.71
N THR A 46 2.99 -10.82 0.79
CA THR A 46 2.73 -11.00 -0.64
C THR A 46 1.73 -12.12 -0.90
N VAL A 47 1.96 -13.29 -0.32
CA VAL A 47 1.08 -14.46 -0.47
C VAL A 47 -0.27 -14.19 0.18
N GLY A 48 -0.28 -13.65 1.40
CA GLY A 48 -1.51 -13.31 2.11
C GLY A 48 -2.37 -12.32 1.31
N PHE A 49 -1.79 -11.24 0.81
CA PHE A 49 -2.53 -10.22 0.06
C PHE A 49 -3.06 -10.71 -1.29
N LEU A 50 -2.42 -11.67 -1.92
CA LEU A 50 -2.92 -12.28 -3.15
C LEU A 50 -3.99 -13.36 -2.89
N TYR A 51 -3.83 -14.17 -1.85
CA TYR A 51 -4.63 -15.38 -1.69
C TYR A 51 -5.77 -15.26 -0.68
N LEU A 52 -5.64 -14.43 0.38
CA LEU A 52 -6.74 -14.25 1.34
C LEU A 52 -8.04 -13.77 0.68
N PRO A 53 -8.03 -12.80 -0.28
CA PRO A 53 -9.25 -12.39 -0.97
C PRO A 53 -9.93 -13.50 -1.78
N LEU A 54 -9.16 -14.48 -2.26
CA LEU A 54 -9.70 -15.54 -3.11
C LEU A 54 -10.71 -16.44 -2.40
N VAL A 55 -10.57 -16.59 -1.08
CA VAL A 55 -11.47 -17.44 -0.31
C VAL A 55 -12.92 -16.94 -0.43
N PRO A 56 -13.25 -15.70 -0.03
CA PRO A 56 -14.61 -15.19 -0.18
C PRO A 56 -15.02 -14.93 -1.64
N MET A 57 -14.09 -14.57 -2.53
CA MET A 57 -14.38 -14.40 -3.96
C MET A 57 -14.90 -15.71 -4.57
N ARG A 58 -14.26 -16.84 -4.24
CA ARG A 58 -14.69 -18.14 -4.74
C ARG A 58 -16.08 -18.57 -4.21
N TRP A 59 -16.42 -18.17 -2.99
CA TRP A 59 -17.77 -18.45 -2.45
C TRP A 59 -18.88 -17.67 -3.13
N ARG A 60 -18.53 -16.55 -3.79
CA ARG A 60 -19.45 -15.66 -4.50
C ARG A 60 -19.40 -15.79 -6.01
N ASP A 61 -18.52 -16.68 -6.51
CA ASP A 61 -18.28 -16.83 -7.96
C ASP A 61 -17.85 -15.51 -8.63
N GLU A 62 -16.98 -14.75 -7.93
CA GLU A 62 -16.43 -13.46 -8.36
C GLU A 62 -15.03 -13.62 -8.96
N ASP A 63 -14.66 -12.73 -9.90
CA ASP A 63 -13.38 -12.71 -10.61
C ASP A 63 -12.48 -11.57 -10.07
N TYR A 64 -11.17 -11.71 -10.25
CA TYR A 64 -10.19 -10.66 -9.93
C TYR A 64 -10.50 -9.33 -10.62
N ARG A 65 -11.13 -9.36 -11.79
CA ARG A 65 -11.51 -8.17 -12.56
C ARG A 65 -12.56 -7.34 -11.85
N ASP A 66 -13.44 -7.97 -11.06
CA ASP A 66 -14.46 -7.29 -10.26
C ASP A 66 -13.79 -6.44 -9.16
N TYR A 67 -12.61 -6.88 -8.73
CA TYR A 67 -11.76 -6.20 -7.76
C TYR A 67 -10.70 -5.28 -8.38
N GLY A 68 -10.78 -5.05 -9.70
CA GLY A 68 -9.96 -4.07 -10.42
C GLY A 68 -8.59 -4.58 -10.86
N LEU A 69 -8.28 -5.88 -10.77
CA LEU A 69 -7.10 -6.47 -11.38
C LEU A 69 -7.34 -6.66 -12.88
N SER A 70 -7.28 -5.57 -13.63
CA SER A 70 -7.65 -5.51 -15.04
C SER A 70 -6.91 -4.37 -15.74
N LEU A 71 -6.55 -4.57 -17.00
CA LEU A 71 -5.94 -3.57 -17.85
C LEU A 71 -6.96 -2.71 -18.63
N ARG A 72 -8.25 -2.79 -18.31
CA ARG A 72 -9.32 -2.09 -19.05
C ARG A 72 -9.14 -0.57 -19.13
N ALA A 73 -8.51 0.04 -18.13
CA ALA A 73 -8.26 1.48 -18.05
C ALA A 73 -6.76 1.83 -18.13
N TRP A 74 -5.92 0.96 -18.69
CA TRP A 74 -4.45 1.09 -18.66
C TRP A 74 -3.93 2.46 -19.13
N ARG A 75 -4.57 3.08 -20.14
CA ARG A 75 -4.18 4.41 -20.62
C ARG A 75 -4.38 5.50 -19.59
N GLU A 76 -5.51 5.48 -18.88
CA GLU A 76 -5.78 6.42 -17.80
C GLU A 76 -4.93 6.11 -16.57
N ASP A 77 -4.69 4.84 -16.26
CA ASP A 77 -3.79 4.41 -15.19
C ASP A 77 -2.37 4.96 -15.41
N VAL A 78 -1.81 4.77 -16.61
CA VAL A 78 -0.47 5.28 -16.96
C VAL A 78 -0.46 6.80 -16.97
N ARG A 79 -1.49 7.45 -17.53
CA ARG A 79 -1.60 8.91 -17.51
C ARG A 79 -1.60 9.47 -16.10
N LEU A 80 -2.42 8.92 -15.20
CA LEU A 80 -2.49 9.35 -13.81
C LEU A 80 -1.17 9.10 -13.08
N PHE A 81 -0.57 7.94 -13.29
CA PHE A 81 0.76 7.62 -12.78
C PHE A 81 1.79 8.69 -13.19
N LEU A 82 1.87 9.03 -14.47
CA LEU A 82 2.82 10.03 -14.97
C LEU A 82 2.54 11.43 -14.41
N VAL A 83 1.28 11.87 -14.42
CA VAL A 83 0.89 13.18 -13.90
C VAL A 83 1.18 13.28 -12.39
N LEU A 84 0.79 12.28 -11.59
CA LEU A 84 1.06 12.30 -10.16
C LEU A 84 2.56 12.23 -9.88
N SER A 85 3.32 11.42 -10.60
CA SER A 85 4.78 11.35 -10.44
C SER A 85 5.45 12.69 -10.75
N ALA A 86 4.99 13.38 -11.82
CA ALA A 86 5.52 14.69 -12.20
C ALA A 86 5.18 15.80 -11.20
N VAL A 87 4.07 15.68 -10.45
CA VAL A 87 3.68 16.69 -9.45
C VAL A 87 4.21 16.31 -8.06
N VAL A 88 3.97 15.08 -7.62
CA VAL A 88 4.32 14.63 -6.26
C VAL A 88 5.82 14.41 -6.12
N GLY A 89 6.49 13.90 -7.16
CA GLY A 89 7.92 13.61 -7.12
C GLY A 89 8.79 14.82 -6.74
N PRO A 90 8.70 15.96 -7.46
CA PRO A 90 9.46 17.16 -7.09
C PRO A 90 9.09 17.70 -5.71
N LEU A 91 7.81 17.72 -5.34
CA LEU A 91 7.38 18.17 -4.01
C LEU A 91 7.92 17.27 -2.90
N PHE A 92 7.90 15.97 -3.11
CA PHE A 92 8.45 15.01 -2.16
C PHE A 92 9.98 15.12 -2.07
N PHE A 93 10.67 15.34 -3.21
CA PHE A 93 12.12 15.60 -3.22
C PHE A 93 12.48 16.80 -2.35
N LEU A 94 11.79 17.94 -2.53
CA LEU A 94 12.02 19.15 -1.73
C LEU A 94 11.74 18.92 -0.24
N ALA A 95 10.65 18.23 0.08
CA ALA A 95 10.31 17.90 1.47
C ALA A 95 11.37 16.96 2.09
N PHE A 96 11.84 15.95 1.34
CA PHE A 96 12.87 15.03 1.80
C PHE A 96 14.23 15.72 1.97
N ALA A 97 14.61 16.61 1.05
CA ALA A 97 15.83 17.41 1.16
C ALA A 97 15.82 18.30 2.41
N GLY A 98 14.70 19.01 2.63
CA GLY A 98 14.53 19.80 3.85
C GLY A 98 14.55 18.96 5.14
N PHE A 99 13.96 17.77 5.11
CA PHE A 99 14.04 16.81 6.22
C PHE A 99 15.48 16.35 6.47
N ALA A 100 16.21 16.00 5.41
CA ALA A 100 17.62 15.57 5.51
C ALA A 100 18.50 16.67 6.12
N GLU A 101 18.32 17.92 5.68
CA GLU A 101 19.04 19.07 6.25
C GLU A 101 18.66 19.35 7.72
N LEU A 102 17.40 19.14 8.09
CA LEU A 102 16.94 19.34 9.47
C LEU A 102 17.46 18.26 10.43
N LEU A 103 17.70 17.05 9.96
CA LEU A 103 18.02 15.88 10.78
C LEU A 103 19.22 16.09 11.73
N PRO A 104 20.35 16.69 11.32
CA PRO A 104 21.49 16.94 12.20
C PRO A 104 21.20 17.92 13.33
N HIS A 105 20.13 18.72 13.22
CA HIS A 105 19.72 19.72 14.21
C HIS A 105 18.71 19.17 15.23
N LEU A 106 18.22 17.94 15.03
CA LEU A 106 17.28 17.29 15.96
C LEU A 106 18.04 16.62 17.13
N PRO A 107 17.39 16.48 18.30
CA PRO A 107 17.93 15.63 19.36
C PRO A 107 18.21 14.22 18.83
N GLU A 108 19.34 13.63 19.22
CA GLU A 108 19.83 12.35 18.70
C GLU A 108 18.78 11.22 18.81
N THR A 109 18.05 11.17 19.94
CA THR A 109 16.97 10.20 20.15
C THR A 109 15.87 10.31 19.13
N LEU A 110 15.49 11.55 18.77
CA LEU A 110 14.44 11.81 17.77
C LEU A 110 14.97 11.51 16.36
N ALA A 111 16.19 11.92 16.04
CA ALA A 111 16.80 11.65 14.74
C ALA A 111 16.89 10.13 14.48
N ARG A 112 17.36 9.35 15.43
CA ARG A 112 17.41 7.87 15.33
C ARG A 112 16.04 7.21 15.19
N TYR A 113 15.00 7.82 15.79
CA TYR A 113 13.64 7.32 15.67
C TYR A 113 13.03 7.59 14.28
N LEU A 114 13.34 8.75 13.69
CA LEU A 114 12.80 9.16 12.40
C LEU A 114 13.51 8.49 11.21
N THR A 115 14.77 8.14 11.35
CA THR A 115 15.51 7.40 10.33
C THR A 115 16.59 6.51 10.94
N PRO A 116 16.67 5.23 10.52
CA PRO A 116 17.78 4.37 10.87
C PRO A 116 19.08 4.74 10.10
N LEU A 117 18.99 5.64 9.12
CA LEU A 117 20.09 6.09 8.30
C LEU A 117 20.80 7.21 9.04
N GLY A 118 22.02 6.96 9.49
CA GLY A 118 22.91 7.95 10.09
C GLY A 118 24.02 8.34 9.12
N GLY A 119 24.65 9.48 9.36
CA GLY A 119 25.80 9.93 8.58
C GLY A 119 25.74 11.40 8.18
N GLU A 120 26.78 11.85 7.51
CA GLU A 120 26.80 13.20 6.92
C GLU A 120 25.79 13.29 5.78
N VAL A 121 25.04 14.37 5.75
CA VAL A 121 24.02 14.62 4.73
C VAL A 121 24.67 15.33 3.55
N HIS A 122 24.89 14.58 2.46
CA HIS A 122 25.39 15.13 1.20
C HIS A 122 24.61 14.56 0.03
N PHE A 123 23.93 15.40 -0.71
CA PHE A 123 23.22 14.95 -1.89
C PHE A 123 24.19 14.59 -3.02
N ARG A 124 24.21 13.32 -3.38
CA ARG A 124 24.83 12.81 -4.60
C ARG A 124 23.91 11.75 -5.19
N LEU A 125 23.38 12.01 -6.38
CA LEU A 125 22.49 11.05 -7.04
C LEU A 125 23.13 9.67 -7.16
N ARG A 126 22.52 8.69 -6.52
CA ARG A 126 22.95 7.27 -6.52
C ARG A 126 21.75 6.38 -6.76
N LEU A 127 21.95 5.32 -7.51
CA LEU A 127 20.97 4.24 -7.61
C LEU A 127 21.36 3.11 -6.63
N PRO A 128 20.39 2.49 -5.97
CA PRO A 128 20.65 1.28 -5.18
C PRO A 128 21.32 0.19 -6.02
N PRO A 129 22.20 -0.64 -5.45
CA PRO A 129 22.70 -1.82 -6.13
C PRO A 129 21.55 -2.70 -6.64
N ARG A 130 21.73 -3.31 -7.82
CA ARG A 130 20.73 -4.19 -8.43
C ARG A 130 19.37 -3.49 -8.65
N PHE A 131 19.36 -2.20 -9.02
CA PHE A 131 18.17 -1.37 -9.13
C PHE A 131 17.06 -2.01 -9.99
N GLY A 132 17.43 -2.69 -11.09
CA GLY A 132 16.44 -3.40 -11.92
C GLY A 132 15.65 -4.49 -11.18
N GLU A 133 16.31 -5.22 -10.29
CA GLU A 133 15.65 -6.22 -9.45
C GLU A 133 14.71 -5.56 -8.42
N TRP A 134 15.12 -4.42 -7.88
CA TRP A 134 14.27 -3.60 -7.02
C TRP A 134 12.99 -3.14 -7.73
N VAL A 135 13.10 -2.74 -9.01
CA VAL A 135 11.92 -2.36 -9.81
C VAL A 135 10.92 -3.52 -9.89
N VAL A 136 11.41 -4.72 -10.24
CA VAL A 136 10.57 -5.92 -10.34
C VAL A 136 9.98 -6.30 -8.99
N ASP A 137 10.80 -6.31 -7.93
CA ASP A 137 10.36 -6.62 -6.57
C ASP A 137 9.29 -5.64 -6.07
N GLN A 138 9.54 -4.32 -6.21
CA GLN A 138 8.60 -3.31 -5.73
C GLN A 138 7.29 -3.33 -6.50
N LEU A 139 7.29 -3.63 -7.79
CA LEU A 139 6.06 -3.67 -8.57
C LEU A 139 5.26 -4.95 -8.34
N PHE A 140 5.90 -6.12 -8.46
CA PHE A 140 5.19 -7.40 -8.50
C PHE A 140 5.11 -8.14 -7.16
N VAL A 141 6.07 -7.90 -6.26
CA VAL A 141 6.11 -8.58 -4.96
C VAL A 141 5.52 -7.70 -3.85
N VAL A 142 5.61 -6.37 -3.97
CA VAL A 142 5.11 -5.44 -2.95
C VAL A 142 3.85 -4.71 -3.41
N ALA A 143 3.97 -3.78 -4.37
CA ALA A 143 2.90 -2.85 -4.69
C ALA A 143 1.65 -3.53 -5.28
N LEU A 144 1.79 -4.40 -6.27
CA LEU A 144 0.63 -5.04 -6.90
C LEU A 144 -0.17 -5.93 -5.92
N PRO A 145 0.44 -6.80 -5.11
CA PRO A 145 -0.28 -7.54 -4.06
C PRO A 145 -0.96 -6.64 -3.04
N GLU A 146 -0.27 -5.59 -2.56
CA GLU A 146 -0.85 -4.67 -1.59
C GLU A 146 -2.02 -3.88 -2.17
N GLU A 147 -1.89 -3.33 -3.39
CA GLU A 147 -2.98 -2.60 -4.03
C GLU A 147 -4.15 -3.50 -4.39
N PHE A 148 -3.91 -4.75 -4.80
CA PHE A 148 -4.97 -5.72 -5.01
C PHE A 148 -5.73 -6.02 -3.71
N PHE A 149 -5.03 -6.24 -2.60
CA PHE A 149 -5.66 -6.49 -1.31
C PHE A 149 -6.42 -5.26 -0.80
N TYR A 150 -5.74 -4.12 -0.66
CA TYR A 150 -6.33 -2.94 -0.03
C TYR A 150 -7.33 -2.23 -0.95
N ARG A 151 -6.94 -1.88 -2.19
CA ARG A 151 -7.78 -1.09 -3.11
C ARG A 151 -8.71 -1.98 -3.93
N GLY A 152 -8.23 -3.14 -4.31
CA GLY A 152 -9.05 -4.14 -4.97
C GLY A 152 -10.10 -4.70 -4.01
N PHE A 153 -9.69 -5.45 -3.00
CA PHE A 153 -10.59 -6.21 -2.15
C PHE A 153 -11.19 -5.37 -1.00
N VAL A 154 -10.38 -4.86 -0.06
CA VAL A 154 -10.88 -4.19 1.16
C VAL A 154 -11.74 -2.98 0.80
N GLN A 155 -11.25 -2.08 -0.06
CA GLN A 155 -11.98 -0.87 -0.44
C GLN A 155 -13.29 -1.21 -1.18
N THR A 156 -13.28 -2.22 -2.04
CA THR A 156 -14.50 -2.67 -2.75
C THR A 156 -15.52 -3.23 -1.76
N ARG A 157 -15.13 -4.11 -0.86
CA ARG A 157 -16.05 -4.70 0.13
C ARG A 157 -16.62 -3.66 1.10
N LEU A 158 -15.79 -2.72 1.56
CA LEU A 158 -16.27 -1.61 2.38
C LEU A 158 -17.20 -0.67 1.60
N ARG A 159 -16.96 -0.44 0.31
CA ARG A 159 -17.86 0.34 -0.55
C ARG A 159 -19.20 -0.34 -0.76
N ASP A 160 -19.24 -1.65 -0.86
CA ASP A 160 -20.50 -2.41 -0.95
C ASP A 160 -21.35 -2.22 0.31
N ALA A 161 -20.71 -2.13 1.48
CA ALA A 161 -21.39 -1.85 2.74
C ALA A 161 -21.76 -0.35 2.90
N TRP A 162 -20.90 0.55 2.40
CA TRP A 162 -21.02 2.00 2.55
C TRP A 162 -20.90 2.71 1.19
N PRO A 163 -21.94 2.65 0.33
CA PRO A 163 -21.89 3.15 -1.06
C PRO A 163 -21.90 4.68 -1.15
N GLN A 164 -22.17 5.39 -0.04
CA GLN A 164 -22.22 6.86 -0.01
C GLN A 164 -20.82 7.47 -0.21
N GLY A 165 -20.78 8.64 -0.84
CA GLY A 165 -19.53 9.37 -1.05
C GLY A 165 -19.75 10.59 -1.93
N ARG A 166 -18.82 11.54 -1.84
CA ARG A 166 -18.81 12.78 -2.65
C ARG A 166 -17.87 12.61 -3.85
N LYS A 167 -18.26 13.16 -4.99
CA LYS A 167 -17.36 13.19 -6.15
C LYS A 167 -16.27 14.24 -5.96
N PHE A 168 -15.02 13.84 -6.13
CA PHE A 168 -13.86 14.72 -6.10
C PHE A 168 -12.88 14.30 -7.20
N LEU A 169 -12.55 15.21 -8.10
CA LEU A 169 -11.64 14.97 -9.24
C LEU A 169 -11.89 13.64 -9.97
N GLY A 170 -13.15 13.33 -10.25
CA GLY A 170 -13.54 12.13 -10.99
C GLY A 170 -13.65 10.85 -10.17
N ALA A 171 -13.27 10.85 -8.90
CA ALA A 171 -13.41 9.73 -7.97
C ALA A 171 -14.57 9.95 -6.99
N ARG A 172 -15.15 8.87 -6.47
CA ARG A 172 -16.15 8.93 -5.40
C ARG A 172 -15.48 8.59 -4.06
N LEU A 173 -15.30 9.61 -3.22
CA LEU A 173 -14.66 9.48 -1.92
C LEU A 173 -15.72 9.38 -0.81
N GLY A 174 -15.78 8.26 -0.14
CA GLY A 174 -16.72 7.95 0.94
C GLY A 174 -16.02 7.29 2.13
N PRO A 175 -16.78 6.76 3.11
CA PRO A 175 -16.21 6.10 4.29
C PRO A 175 -15.26 4.95 3.93
N ALA A 176 -15.59 4.14 2.92
CA ALA A 176 -14.76 3.04 2.45
C ALA A 176 -13.34 3.50 2.06
N PHE A 177 -13.23 4.62 1.36
CA PHE A 177 -11.96 5.23 0.96
C PHE A 177 -11.09 5.59 2.18
N TRP A 178 -11.67 6.29 3.16
CA TRP A 178 -10.96 6.74 4.35
C TRP A 178 -10.55 5.58 5.26
N VAL A 179 -11.48 4.65 5.50
CA VAL A 179 -11.21 3.47 6.33
C VAL A 179 -10.12 2.60 5.72
N THR A 180 -10.14 2.38 4.39
CA THR A 180 -9.09 1.63 3.71
C THR A 180 -7.72 2.30 3.86
N ALA A 181 -7.64 3.63 3.74
CA ALA A 181 -6.38 4.36 3.93
C ALA A 181 -5.86 4.21 5.37
N VAL A 182 -6.75 4.26 6.36
CA VAL A 182 -6.39 4.01 7.78
C VAL A 182 -5.91 2.57 7.97
N LEU A 183 -6.64 1.57 7.47
CA LEU A 183 -6.24 0.16 7.57
C LEU A 183 -4.89 -0.11 6.89
N PHE A 184 -4.62 0.54 5.76
CA PHE A 184 -3.33 0.47 5.09
C PHE A 184 -2.19 1.01 5.98
N ALA A 185 -2.38 2.19 6.56
CA ALA A 185 -1.39 2.78 7.46
C ALA A 185 -1.17 1.93 8.72
N LEU A 186 -2.25 1.43 9.34
CA LEU A 186 -2.16 0.55 10.50
C LEU A 186 -1.46 -0.78 10.17
N GLY A 187 -1.67 -1.32 8.96
CA GLY A 187 -0.98 -2.52 8.49
C GLY A 187 0.55 -2.38 8.48
N HIS A 188 1.06 -1.17 8.26
CA HIS A 188 2.49 -0.89 8.29
C HIS A 188 3.11 -0.87 9.70
N LEU A 189 2.29 -0.86 10.75
CA LEU A 189 2.78 -1.03 12.13
C LEU A 189 3.16 -2.49 12.46
N ALA A 190 2.91 -3.44 11.58
CA ALA A 190 3.29 -4.84 11.79
C ALA A 190 4.79 -5.04 12.07
N ILE A 191 5.63 -4.08 11.69
CA ILE A 191 7.08 -4.08 11.97
C ILE A 191 7.49 -3.09 13.07
N PHE A 192 6.53 -2.61 13.87
CA PHE A 192 6.73 -1.78 15.06
C PHE A 192 7.49 -0.45 14.82
N GLN A 193 7.30 0.18 13.66
CA GLN A 193 7.89 1.47 13.31
C GLN A 193 6.79 2.52 13.11
N ALA A 194 6.56 3.37 14.11
CA ALA A 194 5.43 4.32 14.10
C ALA A 194 5.52 5.38 12.99
N TRP A 195 6.72 5.78 12.55
CA TRP A 195 6.88 6.72 11.44
C TRP A 195 6.25 6.20 10.12
N ARG A 196 6.08 4.88 9.98
CA ARG A 196 5.40 4.26 8.84
C ARG A 196 3.92 4.61 8.74
N LEU A 197 3.30 5.18 9.77
CA LEU A 197 1.96 5.74 9.65
C LEU A 197 1.87 6.86 8.61
N SER A 198 3.00 7.49 8.24
CA SER A 198 3.06 8.49 7.16
C SER A 198 2.62 7.95 5.80
N VAL A 199 2.62 6.62 5.59
CA VAL A 199 2.08 5.99 4.37
C VAL A 199 0.58 6.23 4.18
N PHE A 200 -0.12 6.74 5.21
CA PHE A 200 -1.50 7.20 5.11
C PHE A 200 -1.67 8.24 3.99
N PHE A 201 -0.73 9.16 3.83
CA PHE A 201 -0.83 10.23 2.82
C PHE A 201 -0.76 9.68 1.38
N PRO A 202 0.24 8.89 0.96
CA PRO A 202 0.23 8.26 -0.36
C PRO A 202 -0.93 7.27 -0.52
N ALA A 203 -1.40 6.62 0.56
CA ALA A 203 -2.57 5.75 0.53
C ALA A 203 -3.83 6.44 0.02
N LEU A 204 -4.00 7.73 0.31
CA LEU A 204 -5.10 8.54 -0.22
C LEU A 204 -5.02 8.68 -1.74
N LEU A 205 -3.83 8.87 -2.30
CA LEU A 205 -3.65 8.94 -3.75
C LEU A 205 -3.94 7.59 -4.43
N PHE A 206 -3.46 6.50 -3.85
CA PHE A 206 -3.72 5.16 -4.38
C PHE A 206 -5.22 4.84 -4.38
N GLY A 207 -5.92 5.10 -3.26
CA GLY A 207 -7.36 4.92 -3.16
C GLY A 207 -8.16 5.81 -4.13
N TRP A 208 -7.73 7.07 -4.32
CA TRP A 208 -8.33 7.98 -5.29
C TRP A 208 -8.14 7.47 -6.73
N MET A 209 -6.94 7.00 -7.11
CA MET A 209 -6.68 6.41 -8.42
C MET A 209 -7.60 5.23 -8.68
N ARG A 210 -7.75 4.33 -7.69
CA ARG A 210 -8.66 3.17 -7.76
C ARG A 210 -10.11 3.57 -7.98
N GLU A 211 -10.61 4.57 -7.26
CA GLU A 211 -11.99 5.07 -7.42
C GLU A 211 -12.22 5.76 -8.76
N ARG A 212 -11.17 6.38 -9.30
CA ARG A 212 -11.25 7.09 -10.58
C ARG A 212 -11.22 6.14 -11.78
N THR A 213 -10.30 5.18 -11.81
CA THR A 213 -10.09 4.30 -12.97
C THR A 213 -10.88 2.99 -12.88
N GLY A 214 -11.23 2.58 -11.68
CA GLY A 214 -11.84 1.28 -11.42
C GLY A 214 -10.87 0.11 -11.54
N THR A 215 -9.53 0.36 -11.65
CA THR A 215 -8.46 -0.65 -11.65
C THR A 215 -7.45 -0.38 -10.55
N VAL A 216 -6.63 -1.38 -10.20
CA VAL A 216 -5.55 -1.24 -9.22
C VAL A 216 -4.20 -0.93 -9.88
N VAL A 217 -4.12 -1.00 -11.21
CA VAL A 217 -2.86 -0.95 -11.96
C VAL A 217 -2.15 0.40 -11.78
N GLY A 218 -2.88 1.50 -11.97
CA GLY A 218 -2.30 2.84 -11.78
C GLY A 218 -1.80 3.07 -10.36
N ALA A 219 -2.58 2.63 -9.35
CA ALA A 219 -2.18 2.71 -7.96
C ALA A 219 -0.91 1.88 -7.69
N ALA A 220 -0.82 0.65 -8.23
CA ALA A 220 0.36 -0.20 -8.07
C ALA A 220 1.61 0.40 -8.73
N LEU A 221 1.49 0.97 -9.93
CA LEU A 221 2.58 1.66 -10.59
C LEU A 221 3.09 2.85 -9.75
N PHE A 222 2.17 3.67 -9.26
CA PHE A 222 2.52 4.85 -8.46
C PHE A 222 3.08 4.46 -7.09
N HIS A 223 2.54 3.42 -6.45
CA HIS A 223 3.05 2.87 -5.19
C HIS A 223 4.49 2.36 -5.35
N ALA A 224 4.75 1.52 -6.37
CA ALA A 224 6.10 1.05 -6.66
C ALA A 224 7.07 2.20 -6.92
N ALA A 225 6.66 3.23 -7.68
CA ALA A 225 7.47 4.40 -7.93
C ALA A 225 7.77 5.19 -6.63
N CYS A 226 6.81 5.34 -5.72
CA CYS A 226 7.03 5.97 -4.41
C CYS A 226 8.10 5.21 -3.61
N ASN A 227 8.02 3.87 -3.54
CA ASN A 227 8.98 3.04 -2.82
C ASN A 227 10.39 3.11 -3.45
N LEU A 228 10.47 3.06 -4.78
CA LEU A 228 11.74 3.21 -5.49
C LEU A 228 12.34 4.60 -5.29
N PHE A 229 11.51 5.63 -5.36
CA PHE A 229 11.96 7.02 -5.23
C PHE A 229 12.50 7.31 -3.83
N ILE A 230 11.79 6.91 -2.77
CA ILE A 230 12.31 7.08 -1.41
C ILE A 230 13.64 6.34 -1.21
N ARG A 231 13.79 5.13 -1.77
CA ARG A 231 15.05 4.38 -1.68
C ARG A 231 16.19 5.08 -2.42
N VAL A 232 15.93 5.65 -3.60
CA VAL A 232 16.91 6.46 -4.33
C VAL A 232 17.31 7.69 -3.53
N LEU A 233 16.36 8.38 -2.90
CA LEU A 233 16.66 9.53 -2.04
C LEU A 233 17.50 9.12 -0.83
N GLU A 234 17.14 8.03 -0.13
CA GLU A 234 17.90 7.52 1.00
C GLU A 234 19.37 7.29 0.65
N VAL A 235 19.66 6.55 -0.43
CA VAL A 235 21.05 6.27 -0.82
C VAL A 235 21.77 7.50 -1.39
N SER A 236 21.03 8.48 -1.90
CA SER A 236 21.58 9.71 -2.46
C SER A 236 21.93 10.74 -1.39
N PHE A 237 21.18 10.84 -0.31
CA PHE A 237 21.41 11.79 0.78
C PHE A 237 22.28 11.23 1.90
N PHE A 238 22.14 9.94 2.23
CA PHE A 238 22.81 9.35 3.40
C PHE A 238 23.92 8.36 3.04
N GLY A 239 24.25 8.22 1.76
CA GLY A 239 25.34 7.35 1.32
C GLY A 239 25.17 5.88 1.72
N GLY A 240 23.95 5.42 1.93
CA GLY A 240 23.63 4.07 2.34
C GLY A 240 24.27 2.99 1.45
N PRO A 241 24.41 1.74 1.95
CA PRO A 241 25.08 0.63 1.26
C PRO A 241 24.50 0.31 -0.10
#